data_b97746227ea94ddf2b03f650f0eb90da
#
_entry.id   b97746227ea94ddf2b03f650f0eb90da
#
_cell.length_a   1.000
_cell.length_b   1.000
_cell.length_c   1.000
_cell.angle_alpha   90.00
_cell.angle_beta   90.00
_cell.angle_gamma   90.00
#
_symmetry.space_group_name_H-M   'P 1'
#
loop_
_entity.id
_entity.type
_entity.pdbx_description
1 polymer ?
#
loop_
_entity_poly.entity_id
_entity_poly.type
_entity_poly.pdbx_seq_one_letter_code
_entity_poly.pdbx_strand_id
1 'polypeptide(L)'
;MIKRFSSISRWIVCGAVLSFGAIQAGADTNAAPAAAAAPAPAPAAPAPAAAPAPLDLTKVSLDTLNARVSDLESYVNNAATAADGDLTGKTPSNLTASGPGHNAWMLTSTALVLMMTLPGLALFYGGLVRRKNILSVCAQCFAITGLVTILWWLCGYGLVFGVNHSYGSIDPKTQVYSAGNWSPLGDLQYACMGFTPFNKSYTNDVQPQQVNSTPNGGYGYWVGQNVYFCFQLTFAIITPALIVGGIAERMKFSALVTFIGCWMFIVYFPLAHNVWGADGMFNGVWNANAIFKGMDFAGGTVVHMSSGWSGLTLAIIVGKRLGWGKTQFTPHSTVLTFIGASLLWVGWYGFNAGSAVAADVISANAFTTTTLATATASFVWPTVEYFLKGKATVVGFCSGAVAGLVVITPACGYVTPTGGMIIGVIAGTIPFITTTYLKPLIGYDDALDVFGVHAVGGMCGALATGFLASGTINSNLMNPASVKEDLTKQIEGGVANGGGTALDPQMQYLCDWSHGHLLYIEQLKIIGFTIAISVIGTAIIGYALKFTIGLRPTAEQEEAGLDVSDHGEEGYIL
;
A
#
# COMPACT_ATOMS: atom_id res chain seq x y z
N MET A 1 -20.45 -41.89 8.28
CA MET A 1 -20.68 -40.67 9.10
C MET A 1 -19.77 -39.48 8.72
N ILE A 2 -18.74 -39.67 7.93
CA ILE A 2 -17.76 -38.63 7.55
C ILE A 2 -18.13 -37.80 6.30
N LYS A 3 -19.07 -38.31 5.46
CA LYS A 3 -19.51 -37.59 4.24
C LYS A 3 -20.57 -36.48 4.45
N ARG A 4 -21.13 -36.31 5.66
CA ARG A 4 -22.10 -35.26 5.96
C ARG A 4 -21.50 -33.98 6.57
N PHE A 5 -20.25 -33.99 7.02
CA PHE A 5 -19.61 -32.80 7.59
C PHE A 5 -18.99 -31.87 6.54
N SER A 6 -18.74 -32.35 5.30
CA SER A 6 -18.16 -31.51 4.23
C SER A 6 -19.17 -30.55 3.59
N SER A 7 -20.46 -30.73 3.78
CA SER A 7 -21.48 -29.83 3.21
C SER A 7 -21.88 -28.68 4.13
N ILE A 8 -21.63 -28.80 5.44
CA ILE A 8 -22.01 -27.77 6.41
C ILE A 8 -20.99 -26.64 6.46
N SER A 9 -19.70 -26.93 6.24
CA SER A 9 -18.67 -25.89 6.18
C SER A 9 -18.73 -24.99 4.93
N ARG A 10 -19.35 -25.47 3.85
CA ARG A 10 -19.59 -24.68 2.63
C ARG A 10 -20.67 -23.61 2.78
N TRP A 11 -21.56 -23.75 3.76
CA TRP A 11 -22.67 -22.82 3.98
C TRP A 11 -22.40 -21.78 5.07
N ILE A 12 -21.44 -22.01 5.93
CA ILE A 12 -21.11 -21.07 7.02
C ILE A 12 -20.39 -19.82 6.49
N VAL A 13 -19.56 -19.97 5.46
CA VAL A 13 -18.86 -18.80 4.84
C VAL A 13 -19.80 -18.00 3.93
N CYS A 14 -20.77 -18.63 3.26
CA CYS A 14 -21.81 -17.91 2.51
C CYS A 14 -22.93 -17.34 3.41
N GLY A 15 -23.25 -18.00 4.53
CA GLY A 15 -24.30 -17.55 5.45
C GLY A 15 -23.95 -16.29 6.24
N ALA A 16 -22.68 -16.08 6.57
CA ALA A 16 -22.24 -14.90 7.31
C ALA A 16 -22.23 -13.61 6.46
N VAL A 17 -22.14 -13.72 5.13
CA VAL A 17 -22.20 -12.57 4.21
C VAL A 17 -23.65 -12.19 3.86
N LEU A 18 -24.61 -13.12 3.98
CA LEU A 18 -26.01 -12.88 3.62
C LEU A 18 -26.92 -12.51 4.80
N SER A 19 -26.49 -12.70 6.05
CA SER A 19 -27.32 -12.40 7.22
C SER A 19 -27.26 -10.96 7.74
N PHE A 20 -26.36 -10.11 7.22
CA PHE A 20 -26.31 -8.68 7.55
C PHE A 20 -27.18 -7.79 6.63
N GLY A 21 -27.75 -8.34 5.56
CA GLY A 21 -28.65 -7.61 4.64
C GLY A 21 -30.14 -7.64 4.99
N ALA A 22 -30.55 -8.27 6.10
CA ALA A 22 -31.97 -8.59 6.38
C ALA A 22 -32.58 -7.82 7.57
N ILE A 23 -32.03 -6.71 8.01
CA ILE A 23 -32.57 -5.97 9.19
C ILE A 23 -33.30 -4.66 8.79
N GLN A 24 -33.62 -4.44 7.52
CA GLN A 24 -34.52 -3.32 7.16
C GLN A 24 -35.50 -3.65 6.05
N ALA A 25 -36.37 -4.64 6.25
CA ALA A 25 -37.60 -4.77 5.47
C ALA A 25 -38.61 -5.60 6.26
N GLY A 26 -39.24 -4.98 7.21
CA GLY A 26 -40.42 -5.47 7.89
C GLY A 26 -41.52 -4.44 7.81
N ALA A 27 -42.35 -4.52 6.77
CA ALA A 27 -43.72 -4.01 6.78
C ALA A 27 -44.50 -4.56 5.57
N ASP A 28 -45.56 -5.27 5.89
CA ASP A 28 -46.81 -5.47 5.14
C ASP A 28 -46.83 -6.21 3.81
N THR A 29 -47.11 -7.51 3.94
CA THR A 29 -47.72 -8.32 2.90
C THR A 29 -49.23 -8.25 3.01
N ASN A 30 -49.88 -7.46 2.12
CA ASN A 30 -51.23 -7.71 1.60
C ASN A 30 -51.66 -6.58 0.63
N ALA A 31 -51.37 -6.75 -0.64
CA ALA A 31 -52.09 -6.06 -1.72
C ALA A 31 -51.88 -6.81 -3.04
N ALA A 32 -52.96 -7.06 -3.76
CA ALA A 32 -53.01 -7.69 -5.05
C ALA A 32 -52.27 -6.89 -6.14
N PRO A 33 -51.82 -7.53 -7.27
CA PRO A 33 -51.03 -6.86 -8.27
C PRO A 33 -51.85 -5.83 -9.06
N ALA A 34 -51.54 -4.57 -8.90
CA ALA A 34 -52.01 -3.49 -9.75
C ALA A 34 -51.07 -3.32 -10.96
N ALA A 35 -51.66 -3.02 -12.10
CA ALA A 35 -51.00 -2.85 -13.39
C ALA A 35 -49.82 -1.87 -13.30
N ALA A 36 -48.72 -2.22 -14.01
CA ALA A 36 -47.52 -1.43 -14.07
C ALA A 36 -47.80 0.00 -14.63
N ALA A 37 -47.69 0.97 -13.77
CA ALA A 37 -47.66 2.37 -14.17
C ALA A 37 -46.28 2.69 -14.77
N ALA A 38 -46.23 3.51 -15.80
CA ALA A 38 -45.00 3.99 -16.43
C ALA A 38 -44.08 4.67 -15.40
N PRO A 39 -42.76 4.52 -15.48
CA PRO A 39 -41.84 5.13 -14.53
C PRO A 39 -42.01 6.65 -14.54
N ALA A 40 -42.11 7.23 -13.37
CA ALA A 40 -42.14 8.67 -13.21
C ALA A 40 -40.84 9.28 -13.80
N PRO A 41 -40.91 10.47 -14.43
CA PRO A 41 -39.71 11.11 -14.92
C PRO A 41 -38.73 11.36 -13.78
N ALA A 42 -37.45 11.06 -14.02
CA ALA A 42 -36.39 11.30 -13.06
C ALA A 42 -36.44 12.78 -12.59
N PRO A 43 -36.22 13.04 -11.30
CA PRO A 43 -36.16 14.42 -10.81
C PRO A 43 -35.13 15.19 -11.63
N ALA A 44 -35.51 16.35 -12.12
CA ALA A 44 -34.63 17.24 -12.87
C ALA A 44 -33.35 17.49 -12.03
N ALA A 45 -32.19 17.35 -12.67
CA ALA A 45 -30.93 17.70 -12.04
C ALA A 45 -31.06 19.11 -11.42
N PRO A 46 -30.54 19.34 -10.19
CA PRO A 46 -30.56 20.67 -9.61
C PRO A 46 -29.92 21.64 -10.60
N ALA A 47 -30.59 22.74 -10.84
CA ALA A 47 -30.07 23.79 -11.70
C ALA A 47 -28.63 24.14 -11.24
N PRO A 48 -27.67 24.32 -12.15
CA PRO A 48 -26.35 24.75 -11.77
C PRO A 48 -26.46 25.98 -10.90
N ALA A 49 -25.75 26.00 -9.76
CA ALA A 49 -25.73 27.14 -8.84
C ALA A 49 -25.48 28.38 -9.67
N ALA A 50 -26.34 29.40 -9.49
CA ALA A 50 -26.21 30.65 -10.21
C ALA A 50 -24.76 31.14 -10.07
N ALA A 51 -24.13 31.50 -11.17
CA ALA A 51 -22.81 32.12 -11.13
C ALA A 51 -22.83 33.26 -10.12
N PRO A 52 -21.83 33.38 -9.23
CA PRO A 52 -21.77 34.42 -8.25
C PRO A 52 -21.91 35.76 -8.96
N ALA A 53 -22.74 36.64 -8.42
CA ALA A 53 -22.99 37.96 -9.01
C ALA A 53 -21.64 38.67 -9.28
N PRO A 54 -21.52 39.40 -10.39
CA PRO A 54 -20.29 40.14 -10.69
C PRO A 54 -19.89 41.02 -9.50
N LEU A 55 -18.61 40.99 -9.17
CA LEU A 55 -18.07 41.78 -8.06
C LEU A 55 -18.31 43.28 -8.33
N ASP A 56 -18.96 43.93 -7.42
CA ASP A 56 -19.06 45.41 -7.46
C ASP A 56 -17.69 45.97 -7.04
N LEU A 57 -16.86 46.25 -8.03
CA LEU A 57 -15.50 46.74 -7.84
C LEU A 57 -15.42 48.05 -7.08
N THR A 58 -16.54 48.77 -6.96
CA THR A 58 -16.60 50.05 -6.22
C THR A 58 -16.66 49.84 -4.69
N LYS A 59 -16.95 48.61 -4.24
CA LYS A 59 -17.08 48.22 -2.83
C LYS A 59 -15.97 47.32 -2.33
N VAL A 60 -15.02 46.96 -3.17
CA VAL A 60 -13.94 46.03 -2.80
C VAL A 60 -12.78 46.83 -2.24
N SER A 61 -12.52 46.68 -0.95
CA SER A 61 -11.29 47.20 -0.33
C SER A 61 -10.07 46.37 -0.73
N LEU A 62 -8.89 46.96 -0.65
CA LEU A 62 -7.62 46.26 -0.86
C LEU A 62 -7.48 45.07 0.10
N ASP A 63 -7.92 45.19 1.34
CA ASP A 63 -7.91 44.13 2.34
C ASP A 63 -8.81 42.94 1.94
N THR A 64 -9.98 43.23 1.36
CA THR A 64 -10.87 42.18 0.83
C THR A 64 -10.25 41.44 -0.34
N LEU A 65 -9.54 42.13 -1.22
CA LEU A 65 -8.82 41.51 -2.33
C LEU A 65 -7.66 40.64 -1.81
N ASN A 66 -6.85 41.19 -0.89
CA ASN A 66 -5.75 40.45 -0.28
C ASN A 66 -6.26 39.20 0.44
N ALA A 67 -7.34 39.27 1.20
CA ALA A 67 -7.94 38.11 1.85
C ALA A 67 -8.38 37.04 0.84
N ARG A 68 -9.01 37.45 -0.28
CA ARG A 68 -9.41 36.48 -1.33
C ARG A 68 -8.24 35.88 -2.09
N VAL A 69 -7.20 36.68 -2.37
CA VAL A 69 -5.98 36.15 -3.01
C VAL A 69 -5.30 35.17 -2.07
N SER A 70 -5.14 35.50 -0.80
CA SER A 70 -4.57 34.60 0.21
C SER A 70 -5.39 33.33 0.36
N ASP A 71 -6.73 33.41 0.31
CA ASP A 71 -7.63 32.25 0.33
C ASP A 71 -7.43 31.35 -0.90
N LEU A 72 -7.32 31.93 -2.10
CA LEU A 72 -7.03 31.21 -3.33
C LEU A 72 -5.63 30.59 -3.33
N GLU A 73 -4.63 31.32 -2.86
CA GLU A 73 -3.27 30.80 -2.73
C GLU A 73 -3.23 29.62 -1.77
N SER A 74 -3.90 29.71 -0.64
CA SER A 74 -4.02 28.61 0.32
C SER A 74 -4.71 27.39 -0.31
N TYR A 75 -5.77 27.59 -1.08
CA TYR A 75 -6.47 26.52 -1.78
C TYR A 75 -5.62 25.86 -2.86
N VAL A 76 -4.96 26.66 -3.70
CA VAL A 76 -4.11 26.15 -4.79
C VAL A 76 -2.90 25.39 -4.25
N ASN A 77 -2.30 25.90 -3.17
CA ASN A 77 -1.13 25.30 -2.54
C ASN A 77 -1.49 24.20 -1.52
N ASN A 78 -2.78 23.89 -1.36
CA ASN A 78 -3.28 23.01 -0.30
C ASN A 78 -2.73 23.38 1.09
N ALA A 79 -2.58 24.67 1.34
CA ALA A 79 -2.16 25.17 2.63
C ALA A 79 -3.29 25.03 3.67
N ALA A 80 -2.98 25.36 4.91
CA ALA A 80 -3.89 25.27 6.03
C ALA A 80 -5.30 25.82 5.71
N THR A 81 -6.33 25.10 6.13
CA THR A 81 -7.74 25.48 6.01
C THR A 81 -8.28 25.99 7.34
N ALA A 82 -9.46 26.59 7.35
CA ALA A 82 -10.11 27.05 8.58
C ALA A 82 -10.39 25.90 9.58
N ALA A 83 -10.35 24.66 9.11
CA ALA A 83 -10.50 23.47 9.95
C ALA A 83 -9.20 23.05 10.67
N ASP A 84 -8.06 23.60 10.29
CA ASP A 84 -6.74 23.12 10.76
C ASP A 84 -6.29 23.73 12.12
N GLY A 85 -7.12 24.47 12.80
CA GLY A 85 -6.82 24.93 14.17
C GLY A 85 -5.97 26.21 14.21
N ASP A 86 -4.86 26.23 14.95
CA ASP A 86 -4.07 27.45 15.18
C ASP A 86 -3.39 27.99 13.92
N LEU A 87 -3.89 29.11 13.46
CA LEU A 87 -3.45 29.81 12.25
C LEU A 87 -2.72 31.12 12.59
N THR A 88 -2.01 31.15 13.70
CA THR A 88 -1.28 32.33 14.15
C THR A 88 -0.41 32.89 13.02
N GLY A 89 -0.83 34.03 12.47
CA GLY A 89 -0.13 34.73 11.41
C GLY A 89 -0.45 34.29 9.98
N LYS A 90 -1.41 33.37 9.76
CA LYS A 90 -1.88 32.96 8.42
C LYS A 90 -3.38 33.14 8.31
N THR A 91 -3.82 33.71 7.19
CA THR A 91 -5.25 33.73 6.87
C THR A 91 -5.63 32.36 6.33
N PRO A 92 -6.51 31.60 7.02
CA PRO A 92 -6.91 30.29 6.52
C PRO A 92 -7.78 30.42 5.29
N SER A 93 -7.72 29.43 4.41
CA SER A 93 -8.71 29.31 3.36
C SER A 93 -10.09 29.02 3.95
N ASN A 94 -11.11 29.74 3.49
CA ASN A 94 -12.52 29.40 3.78
C ASN A 94 -12.98 28.18 2.96
N LEU A 95 -12.15 27.71 2.04
CA LEU A 95 -12.39 26.51 1.26
C LEU A 95 -11.96 25.30 2.11
N THR A 96 -12.94 24.51 2.51
CA THR A 96 -12.74 23.33 3.36
C THR A 96 -12.41 22.06 2.58
N ALA A 97 -12.38 22.14 1.24
CA ALA A 97 -12.08 21.02 0.36
C ALA A 97 -10.58 20.89 0.11
N SER A 98 -10.13 19.64 0.00
CA SER A 98 -8.76 19.32 -0.44
C SER A 98 -8.47 19.91 -1.83
N GLY A 99 -7.27 20.41 -2.05
CA GLY A 99 -6.88 21.03 -3.31
C GLY A 99 -6.94 20.07 -4.50
N PRO A 100 -7.29 20.58 -5.70
CA PRO A 100 -7.56 19.73 -6.86
C PRO A 100 -6.33 19.02 -7.40
N GLY A 101 -5.14 19.61 -7.30
CA GLY A 101 -3.90 19.05 -7.84
C GLY A 101 -3.50 17.75 -7.15
N HIS A 102 -3.50 17.74 -5.83
CA HIS A 102 -3.14 16.54 -5.04
C HIS A 102 -4.19 15.44 -5.20
N ASN A 103 -5.48 15.77 -5.19
CA ASN A 103 -6.55 14.81 -5.43
C ASN A 103 -6.44 14.16 -6.84
N ALA A 104 -6.17 14.96 -7.88
CA ALA A 104 -5.99 14.46 -9.25
C ALA A 104 -4.80 13.50 -9.34
N TRP A 105 -3.66 13.84 -8.71
CA TRP A 105 -2.50 12.97 -8.65
C TRP A 105 -2.80 11.67 -7.93
N MET A 106 -3.46 11.73 -6.78
CA MET A 106 -3.76 10.54 -5.99
C MET A 106 -4.81 9.63 -6.62
N LEU A 107 -5.81 10.16 -7.31
CA LEU A 107 -6.76 9.37 -8.10
C LEU A 107 -6.06 8.67 -9.26
N THR A 108 -5.17 9.37 -9.96
CA THR A 108 -4.32 8.78 -11.02
C THR A 108 -3.41 7.70 -10.44
N SER A 109 -2.73 7.98 -9.33
CA SER A 109 -1.86 7.02 -8.64
C SER A 109 -2.62 5.76 -8.21
N THR A 110 -3.84 5.91 -7.70
CA THR A 110 -4.72 4.79 -7.34
C THR A 110 -5.00 3.89 -8.54
N ALA A 111 -5.37 4.47 -9.69
CA ALA A 111 -5.60 3.71 -10.91
C ALA A 111 -4.33 3.01 -11.41
N LEU A 112 -3.18 3.68 -11.35
CA LEU A 112 -1.88 3.12 -11.71
C LEU A 112 -1.49 1.93 -10.81
N VAL A 113 -1.70 2.01 -9.49
CA VAL A 113 -1.38 0.91 -8.57
C VAL A 113 -2.36 -0.26 -8.74
N LEU A 114 -3.64 0.00 -8.97
CA LEU A 114 -4.58 -1.09 -9.29
C LEU A 114 -4.19 -1.80 -10.59
N MET A 115 -3.74 -1.06 -11.61
CA MET A 115 -3.21 -1.61 -12.86
C MET A 115 -2.00 -2.52 -12.61
N MET A 116 -1.22 -2.31 -11.54
CA MET A 116 -0.11 -3.21 -11.19
C MET A 116 -0.60 -4.61 -10.85
N THR A 117 -1.72 -4.76 -10.16
CA THR A 117 -2.31 -6.08 -9.86
C THR A 117 -3.09 -6.61 -11.06
N LEU A 118 -3.92 -5.76 -11.66
CA LEU A 118 -4.79 -6.03 -12.79
C LEU A 118 -4.51 -5.03 -13.92
N PRO A 119 -3.77 -5.33 -14.95
CA PRO A 119 -3.22 -6.62 -15.42
C PRO A 119 -1.73 -6.86 -15.15
N GLY A 120 -0.98 -5.92 -14.58
CA GLY A 120 0.48 -5.97 -14.52
C GLY A 120 1.03 -7.28 -13.96
N LEU A 121 0.70 -7.59 -12.70
CA LEU A 121 1.17 -8.80 -12.00
C LEU A 121 0.56 -10.07 -12.62
N ALA A 122 -0.71 -10.03 -12.98
CA ALA A 122 -1.39 -11.15 -13.62
C ALA A 122 -0.69 -11.58 -14.92
N LEU A 123 -0.24 -10.64 -15.74
CA LEU A 123 0.51 -10.93 -16.98
C LEU A 123 1.97 -11.28 -16.69
N PHE A 124 2.61 -10.61 -15.74
CA PHE A 124 4.00 -10.90 -15.36
C PHE A 124 4.13 -12.33 -14.84
N TYR A 125 3.32 -12.69 -13.84
CA TYR A 125 3.30 -14.06 -13.30
C TYR A 125 2.70 -15.06 -14.28
N GLY A 126 1.61 -14.67 -14.95
CA GLY A 126 0.93 -15.49 -15.95
C GLY A 126 1.87 -15.91 -17.09
N GLY A 127 2.76 -15.04 -17.56
CA GLY A 127 3.76 -15.36 -18.56
C GLY A 127 4.85 -16.32 -18.07
N LEU A 128 5.19 -16.27 -16.78
CA LEU A 128 6.24 -17.09 -16.15
C LEU A 128 5.78 -18.51 -15.81
N VAL A 129 4.49 -18.74 -15.53
CA VAL A 129 3.96 -20.09 -15.23
C VAL A 129 3.83 -20.91 -16.52
N ARG A 130 3.61 -22.23 -16.38
CA ARG A 130 3.28 -23.11 -17.48
C ARG A 130 1.89 -22.76 -18.05
N ARG A 131 1.72 -22.92 -19.36
CA ARG A 131 0.51 -22.57 -20.13
C ARG A 131 -0.81 -22.98 -19.49
N LYS A 132 -0.86 -24.15 -18.87
CA LYS A 132 -2.04 -24.74 -18.24
C LYS A 132 -2.41 -24.16 -16.85
N ASN A 133 -1.73 -23.08 -16.42
CA ASN A 133 -1.93 -22.43 -15.12
C ASN A 133 -2.04 -20.90 -15.24
N ILE A 134 -2.18 -20.34 -16.44
CA ILE A 134 -2.25 -18.89 -16.63
C ILE A 134 -3.55 -18.31 -16.10
N LEU A 135 -4.70 -18.95 -16.40
CA LEU A 135 -6.00 -18.47 -15.94
C LEU A 135 -6.12 -18.58 -14.43
N SER A 136 -5.54 -19.63 -13.83
CA SER A 136 -5.48 -19.77 -12.38
C SER A 136 -4.79 -18.57 -11.72
N VAL A 137 -3.66 -18.11 -12.26
CA VAL A 137 -2.97 -16.91 -11.75
C VAL A 137 -3.83 -15.66 -11.94
N CYS A 138 -4.44 -15.48 -13.11
CA CYS A 138 -5.32 -14.35 -13.38
C CYS A 138 -6.53 -14.34 -12.42
N ALA A 139 -7.20 -15.49 -12.26
CA ALA A 139 -8.33 -15.64 -11.35
C ALA A 139 -7.95 -15.36 -9.90
N GLN A 140 -6.76 -15.77 -9.46
CA GLN A 140 -6.22 -15.48 -8.14
C GLN A 140 -6.06 -13.97 -7.92
N CYS A 141 -5.49 -13.23 -8.89
CA CYS A 141 -5.36 -11.78 -8.81
C CYS A 141 -6.73 -11.08 -8.72
N PHE A 142 -7.72 -11.50 -9.52
CA PHE A 142 -9.08 -10.95 -9.45
C PHE A 142 -9.79 -11.28 -8.14
N ALA A 143 -9.70 -12.53 -7.68
CA ALA A 143 -10.32 -12.95 -6.42
C ALA A 143 -9.73 -12.20 -5.21
N ILE A 144 -8.41 -12.00 -5.19
CA ILE A 144 -7.73 -11.22 -4.16
C ILE A 144 -8.23 -9.77 -4.20
N THR A 145 -8.30 -9.17 -5.38
CA THR A 145 -8.81 -7.80 -5.55
C THR A 145 -10.22 -7.66 -4.98
N GLY A 146 -11.14 -8.56 -5.32
CA GLY A 146 -12.51 -8.53 -4.82
C GLY A 146 -12.60 -8.76 -3.31
N LEU A 147 -11.95 -9.82 -2.81
CA LEU A 147 -11.97 -10.17 -1.39
C LEU A 147 -11.40 -9.04 -0.52
N VAL A 148 -10.21 -8.56 -0.88
CA VAL A 148 -9.52 -7.54 -0.08
C VAL A 148 -10.27 -6.20 -0.11
N THR A 149 -10.90 -5.84 -1.23
CA THR A 149 -11.76 -4.65 -1.31
C THR A 149 -12.92 -4.73 -0.32
N ILE A 150 -13.57 -5.88 -0.22
CA ILE A 150 -14.67 -6.10 0.73
C ILE A 150 -14.16 -6.03 2.18
N LEU A 151 -13.05 -6.71 2.49
CA LEU A 151 -12.47 -6.70 3.84
C LEU A 151 -11.97 -5.29 4.24
N TRP A 152 -11.41 -4.55 3.28
CA TRP A 152 -10.93 -3.19 3.50
C TRP A 152 -12.08 -2.24 3.82
N TRP A 153 -13.16 -2.30 3.05
CA TRP A 153 -14.37 -1.54 3.30
C TRP A 153 -15.01 -1.92 4.65
N LEU A 154 -15.09 -3.22 4.94
CA LEU A 154 -15.76 -3.71 6.15
C LEU A 154 -15.07 -3.24 7.42
N CYS A 155 -13.74 -3.35 7.50
CA CYS A 155 -12.99 -3.04 8.72
C CYS A 155 -11.51 -2.72 8.49
N GLY A 156 -10.90 -3.20 7.39
CA GLY A 156 -9.45 -3.14 7.18
C GLY A 156 -8.90 -1.72 7.22
N TYR A 157 -9.60 -0.77 6.59
CA TYR A 157 -9.19 0.63 6.63
C TYR A 157 -9.14 1.20 8.05
N GLY A 158 -10.14 0.92 8.87
CA GLY A 158 -10.16 1.30 10.28
C GLY A 158 -9.03 0.65 11.09
N LEU A 159 -8.83 -0.66 10.89
CA LEU A 159 -7.77 -1.41 11.58
C LEU A 159 -6.36 -0.92 11.21
N VAL A 160 -6.16 -0.34 10.03
CA VAL A 160 -4.86 0.17 9.59
C VAL A 160 -4.69 1.66 9.93
N PHE A 161 -5.68 2.50 9.63
CA PHE A 161 -5.58 3.96 9.72
C PHE A 161 -6.50 4.59 10.76
N GLY A 162 -7.31 3.79 11.45
CA GLY A 162 -8.03 4.24 12.64
C GLY A 162 -7.08 4.45 13.80
N VAL A 163 -7.38 5.46 14.61
CA VAL A 163 -6.66 5.69 15.88
C VAL A 163 -7.27 4.84 16.95
N ASN A 164 -6.46 4.13 17.67
CA ASN A 164 -6.98 3.32 18.76
C ASN A 164 -7.20 4.16 20.02
N HIS A 165 -8.43 4.57 20.25
CA HIS A 165 -8.85 5.40 21.38
C HIS A 165 -8.57 4.76 22.76
N SER A 166 -8.33 3.44 22.81
CA SER A 166 -7.94 2.74 24.04
C SER A 166 -6.50 3.03 24.46
N TYR A 167 -5.67 3.53 23.55
CA TYR A 167 -4.25 3.80 23.78
C TYR A 167 -3.91 5.30 23.81
N GLY A 168 -4.87 6.18 23.56
CA GLY A 168 -4.71 7.62 23.62
C GLY A 168 -5.98 8.32 24.09
N SER A 169 -5.95 9.63 24.19
CA SER A 169 -7.12 10.43 24.57
C SER A 169 -7.42 11.50 23.53
N ILE A 170 -8.70 11.63 23.15
CA ILE A 170 -9.19 12.78 22.39
C ILE A 170 -9.68 13.83 23.42
N ASP A 171 -9.17 15.04 23.33
CA ASP A 171 -9.76 16.16 24.08
C ASP A 171 -11.17 16.43 23.53
N PRO A 172 -12.21 16.28 24.37
CA PRO A 172 -13.60 16.43 23.90
C PRO A 172 -13.92 17.82 23.37
N LYS A 173 -13.15 18.84 23.77
CA LYS A 173 -13.39 20.24 23.38
C LYS A 173 -12.69 20.61 22.08
N THR A 174 -11.46 20.17 21.93
CA THR A 174 -10.61 20.52 20.78
C THR A 174 -10.63 19.47 19.70
N GLN A 175 -11.19 18.27 19.97
CA GLN A 175 -11.14 17.09 19.11
C GLN A 175 -9.70 16.68 18.75
N VAL A 176 -8.75 17.08 19.59
CA VAL A 176 -7.32 16.77 19.41
C VAL A 176 -7.02 15.45 20.07
N TYR A 177 -6.41 14.56 19.32
CA TYR A 177 -5.87 13.34 19.85
C TYR A 177 -4.50 13.60 20.46
N SER A 178 -4.37 13.33 21.76
CA SER A 178 -3.06 13.22 22.39
C SER A 178 -2.62 11.77 22.33
N ALA A 179 -1.65 11.47 21.46
CA ALA A 179 -1.02 10.16 21.42
C ALA A 179 -0.34 9.92 22.77
N GLY A 180 -1.00 9.14 23.63
CA GLY A 180 -0.39 8.74 24.89
C GLY A 180 0.73 7.73 24.66
N ASN A 181 0.48 6.74 23.81
CA ASN A 181 1.38 5.63 23.52
C ASN A 181 1.13 5.12 22.09
N TRP A 182 1.93 4.13 21.69
CA TRP A 182 1.73 3.37 20.47
C TRP A 182 0.54 2.41 20.57
N SER A 183 -0.06 2.09 19.42
CA SER A 183 -1.09 1.06 19.28
C SER A 183 -0.62 -0.05 18.34
N PRO A 184 -0.90 -1.34 18.62
CA PRO A 184 -0.57 -2.44 17.73
C PRO A 184 -1.55 -2.57 16.55
N LEU A 185 -2.72 -1.95 16.63
CA LEU A 185 -3.80 -2.02 15.63
C LEU A 185 -4.74 -0.85 15.82
N GLY A 186 -5.23 -0.28 14.73
CA GLY A 186 -6.27 0.73 14.74
C GLY A 186 -7.61 0.19 15.27
N ASP A 187 -8.59 1.06 15.40
CA ASP A 187 -9.94 0.69 15.81
C ASP A 187 -10.93 0.61 14.63
N LEU A 188 -12.18 0.31 14.92
CA LEU A 188 -13.23 0.15 13.92
C LEU A 188 -14.01 1.44 13.61
N GLN A 189 -13.54 2.62 14.02
CA GLN A 189 -14.23 3.88 13.80
C GLN A 189 -14.53 4.16 12.30
N TYR A 190 -13.72 3.64 11.41
CA TYR A 190 -13.90 3.78 9.96
C TYR A 190 -14.50 2.56 9.28
N ALA A 191 -15.00 1.59 10.05
CA ALA A 191 -15.67 0.43 9.49
C ALA A 191 -16.86 0.85 8.61
N CYS A 192 -17.03 0.18 7.49
CA CYS A 192 -18.04 0.48 6.47
C CYS A 192 -18.02 1.95 6.00
N MET A 193 -16.83 2.56 5.96
CA MET A 193 -16.64 3.97 5.63
C MET A 193 -17.44 4.93 6.54
N GLY A 194 -17.46 4.67 7.84
CA GLY A 194 -18.17 5.48 8.84
C GLY A 194 -17.78 6.96 8.90
N PHE A 195 -16.70 7.34 8.22
CA PHE A 195 -16.28 8.74 8.05
C PHE A 195 -17.08 9.52 7.01
N THR A 196 -17.86 8.85 6.16
CA THR A 196 -18.69 9.47 5.11
C THR A 196 -20.16 9.32 5.43
N PRO A 197 -20.75 10.13 6.30
CA PRO A 197 -22.20 10.10 6.50
C PRO A 197 -22.91 10.53 5.21
N PHE A 198 -23.86 9.74 4.75
CA PHE A 198 -24.61 9.91 3.49
C PHE A 198 -25.30 11.28 3.32
N ASN A 199 -25.40 12.05 4.37
CA ASN A 199 -26.11 13.34 4.41
C ASN A 199 -25.19 14.54 4.69
N LYS A 200 -23.87 14.36 4.72
CA LYS A 200 -22.91 15.46 4.82
C LYS A 200 -22.21 15.70 3.49
N SER A 201 -21.94 16.94 3.17
CA SER A 201 -21.15 17.33 2.00
C SER A 201 -19.78 16.66 2.07
N TYR A 202 -19.34 16.06 0.95
CA TYR A 202 -17.98 15.47 0.81
C TYR A 202 -16.85 16.51 0.87
N THR A 203 -17.17 17.78 1.09
CA THR A 203 -16.22 18.89 1.10
C THR A 203 -15.29 18.89 2.31
N ASN A 204 -15.56 18.10 3.35
CA ASN A 204 -14.78 18.04 4.58
C ASN A 204 -14.18 16.64 4.82
N ASP A 205 -13.80 15.95 3.75
CA ASP A 205 -13.13 14.66 3.83
C ASP A 205 -11.70 14.85 4.38
N VAL A 206 -11.57 14.74 5.69
CA VAL A 206 -10.28 14.79 6.39
C VAL A 206 -9.67 13.39 6.43
N GLN A 207 -8.37 13.28 6.25
CA GLN A 207 -7.69 11.99 6.43
C GLN A 207 -7.67 11.58 7.91
N PRO A 208 -7.65 10.25 8.22
CA PRO A 208 -7.51 9.77 9.59
C PRO A 208 -6.29 10.35 10.31
N GLN A 209 -5.17 10.47 9.61
CA GLN A 209 -3.95 11.03 10.18
C GLN A 209 -4.07 12.51 10.54
N GLN A 210 -4.99 13.24 9.96
CA GLN A 210 -5.23 14.64 10.36
C GLN A 210 -5.91 14.78 11.71
N VAL A 211 -6.76 13.83 12.07
CA VAL A 211 -7.38 13.82 13.40
C VAL A 211 -6.34 13.69 14.49
N ASN A 212 -5.19 13.14 14.16
CA ASN A 212 -4.08 12.88 15.08
C ASN A 212 -2.97 13.93 15.03
N SER A 213 -2.94 14.73 13.97
CA SER A 213 -2.07 15.88 13.97
C SER A 213 -2.62 16.87 14.99
N THR A 214 -1.77 17.37 15.87
CA THR A 214 -2.11 18.45 16.77
C THR A 214 -2.82 19.54 15.97
N PRO A 215 -3.77 20.31 16.54
CA PRO A 215 -4.46 21.40 15.84
C PRO A 215 -3.52 22.39 15.21
N ASN A 216 -2.26 22.36 15.61
CA ASN A 216 -1.19 23.22 15.15
C ASN A 216 -0.08 22.45 14.44
N GLY A 217 -0.25 21.18 14.18
CA GLY A 217 0.80 20.26 13.73
C GLY A 217 0.86 20.02 12.25
N GLY A 218 0.47 20.94 11.41
CA GLY A 218 1.00 21.05 10.06
C GLY A 218 0.88 19.85 9.11
N TYR A 219 0.06 18.87 9.38
CA TYR A 219 -0.32 17.87 8.37
C TYR A 219 -1.67 18.23 7.77
N GLY A 220 -1.72 19.37 7.14
CA GLY A 220 -2.75 19.64 6.15
C GLY A 220 -2.61 18.59 5.06
N TYR A 221 -3.29 17.47 5.14
CA TYR A 221 -3.36 16.56 4.05
C TYR A 221 -4.35 17.05 3.06
N TRP A 222 -3.81 17.15 2.19
CA TRP A 222 -3.66 17.38 0.86
C TRP A 222 -4.74 16.65 0.03
N VAL A 223 -5.36 15.56 0.52
CA VAL A 223 -6.36 14.78 -0.24
C VAL A 223 -7.51 14.34 0.64
N GLY A 224 -8.70 14.18 0.04
CA GLY A 224 -9.87 13.70 0.73
C GLY A 224 -9.72 12.26 1.23
N GLN A 225 -10.43 11.93 2.29
CA GLN A 225 -10.37 10.62 2.93
C GLN A 225 -10.78 9.47 2.00
N ASN A 226 -11.76 9.70 1.10
CA ASN A 226 -12.14 8.73 0.08
C ASN A 226 -11.00 8.43 -0.91
N VAL A 227 -10.24 9.44 -1.28
CA VAL A 227 -9.09 9.30 -2.18
C VAL A 227 -7.99 8.50 -1.50
N TYR A 228 -7.70 8.81 -0.24
CA TYR A 228 -6.73 8.09 0.57
C TYR A 228 -7.15 6.65 0.84
N PHE A 229 -8.43 6.41 1.16
CA PHE A 229 -9.02 5.08 1.30
C PHE A 229 -8.77 4.21 0.05
N CYS A 230 -9.09 4.75 -1.13
CA CYS A 230 -8.90 4.03 -2.40
C CYS A 230 -7.42 3.80 -2.71
N PHE A 231 -6.56 4.76 -2.43
CA PHE A 231 -5.12 4.61 -2.65
C PHE A 231 -4.53 3.50 -1.77
N GLN A 232 -4.78 3.54 -0.49
CA GLN A 232 -4.28 2.54 0.46
C GLN A 232 -4.90 1.15 0.25
N LEU A 233 -6.14 1.07 -0.24
CA LEU A 233 -6.76 -0.17 -0.69
C LEU A 233 -5.90 -0.89 -1.75
N THR A 234 -5.32 -0.17 -2.68
CA THR A 234 -4.53 -0.79 -3.76
C THR A 234 -3.26 -1.47 -3.23
N PHE A 235 -2.69 -0.96 -2.14
CA PHE A 235 -1.58 -1.60 -1.41
C PHE A 235 -2.04 -2.87 -0.68
N ALA A 236 -3.20 -2.79 -0.04
CA ALA A 236 -3.81 -3.96 0.61
C ALA A 236 -4.13 -5.08 -0.41
N ILE A 237 -4.45 -4.74 -1.66
CA ILE A 237 -4.73 -5.69 -2.75
C ILE A 237 -3.43 -6.31 -3.27
N ILE A 238 -2.43 -5.50 -3.64
CA ILE A 238 -1.24 -6.03 -4.31
C ILE A 238 -0.38 -6.87 -3.38
N THR A 239 -0.34 -6.54 -2.09
CA THR A 239 0.54 -7.24 -1.14
C THR A 239 0.28 -8.75 -1.07
N PRO A 240 -0.95 -9.23 -0.81
CA PRO A 240 -1.22 -10.67 -0.84
C PRO A 240 -1.16 -11.26 -2.26
N ALA A 241 -1.39 -10.46 -3.31
CA ALA A 241 -1.25 -10.94 -4.68
C ALA A 241 0.19 -11.35 -5.03
N LEU A 242 1.19 -10.72 -4.42
CA LEU A 242 2.59 -11.11 -4.59
C LEU A 242 2.87 -12.53 -4.06
N ILE A 243 2.16 -12.99 -3.01
CA ILE A 243 2.33 -14.34 -2.43
C ILE A 243 2.02 -15.43 -3.47
N VAL A 244 1.11 -15.15 -4.40
CA VAL A 244 0.71 -16.08 -5.48
C VAL A 244 1.92 -16.63 -6.22
N GLY A 245 2.92 -15.79 -6.50
CA GLY A 245 4.13 -16.21 -7.19
C GLY A 245 4.91 -17.32 -6.47
N GLY A 246 4.89 -17.34 -5.14
CA GLY A 246 5.58 -18.36 -4.34
C GLY A 246 4.94 -19.74 -4.43
N ILE A 247 3.61 -19.81 -4.60
CA ILE A 247 2.82 -21.05 -4.54
C ILE A 247 2.17 -21.41 -5.89
N ALA A 248 2.46 -20.66 -6.94
CA ALA A 248 1.88 -20.86 -8.25
C ALA A 248 1.98 -22.34 -8.71
N GLU A 249 0.97 -22.76 -9.47
CA GLU A 249 0.83 -24.09 -10.09
C GLU A 249 0.49 -25.25 -9.13
N ARG A 250 0.40 -25.05 -7.79
CA ARG A 250 0.23 -26.15 -6.83
C ARG A 250 -0.62 -25.89 -5.59
N MET A 251 -1.30 -24.75 -5.52
CA MET A 251 -2.22 -24.46 -4.42
C MET A 251 -3.65 -24.34 -4.95
N LYS A 252 -4.61 -24.98 -4.26
CA LYS A 252 -6.04 -24.90 -4.59
C LYS A 252 -6.53 -23.45 -4.51
N PHE A 253 -7.36 -23.03 -5.44
CA PHE A 253 -7.96 -21.71 -5.46
C PHE A 253 -8.73 -21.38 -4.16
N SER A 254 -9.58 -22.29 -3.69
CA SER A 254 -10.33 -22.10 -2.44
C SER A 254 -9.45 -21.98 -1.20
N ALA A 255 -8.34 -22.72 -1.16
CA ALA A 255 -7.38 -22.65 -0.06
C ALA A 255 -6.63 -21.31 -0.07
N LEU A 256 -6.27 -20.81 -1.25
CA LEU A 256 -5.64 -19.50 -1.40
C LEU A 256 -6.57 -18.38 -0.92
N VAL A 257 -7.81 -18.34 -1.40
CA VAL A 257 -8.79 -17.29 -1.02
C VAL A 257 -8.99 -17.27 0.50
N THR A 258 -9.14 -18.44 1.13
CA THR A 258 -9.26 -18.55 2.59
C THR A 258 -7.98 -18.11 3.31
N PHE A 259 -6.81 -18.52 2.79
CA PHE A 259 -5.52 -18.10 3.33
C PHE A 259 -5.38 -16.58 3.31
N ILE A 260 -5.66 -15.94 2.18
CA ILE A 260 -5.56 -14.46 2.05
C ILE A 260 -6.50 -13.77 3.02
N GLY A 261 -7.76 -14.22 3.15
CA GLY A 261 -8.70 -13.66 4.11
C GLY A 261 -8.14 -13.64 5.54
N CYS A 262 -7.58 -14.76 6.01
CA CYS A 262 -6.96 -14.85 7.33
C CYS A 262 -5.65 -14.03 7.43
N TRP A 263 -4.84 -14.04 6.37
CA TRP A 263 -3.54 -13.37 6.33
C TRP A 263 -3.68 -11.85 6.43
N MET A 264 -4.74 -11.27 5.86
CA MET A 264 -5.02 -9.84 6.00
C MET A 264 -5.13 -9.43 7.47
N PHE A 265 -5.84 -10.20 8.30
CA PHE A 265 -6.04 -9.89 9.71
C PHE A 265 -4.81 -10.20 10.59
N ILE A 266 -4.07 -11.25 10.27
CA ILE A 266 -2.97 -11.72 11.13
C ILE A 266 -1.65 -11.03 10.77
N VAL A 267 -1.44 -10.70 9.50
CA VAL A 267 -0.16 -10.15 9.03
C VAL A 267 -0.31 -8.73 8.49
N TYR A 268 -1.16 -8.53 7.45
CA TYR A 268 -1.16 -7.26 6.74
C TYR A 268 -1.68 -6.09 7.56
N PHE A 269 -2.89 -6.18 8.11
CA PHE A 269 -3.47 -5.05 8.85
C PHE A 269 -2.62 -4.65 10.06
N PRO A 270 -2.16 -5.59 10.91
CA PRO A 270 -1.27 -5.23 12.01
C PRO A 270 0.04 -4.59 11.55
N LEU A 271 0.69 -5.16 10.53
CA LEU A 271 1.97 -4.63 10.05
C LEU A 271 1.80 -3.24 9.42
N ALA A 272 0.79 -3.06 8.56
CA ALA A 272 0.51 -1.78 7.91
C ALA A 272 0.16 -0.68 8.93
N HIS A 273 -0.63 -1.01 9.97
CA HIS A 273 -0.90 -0.08 11.06
C HIS A 273 0.37 0.33 11.80
N ASN A 274 1.19 -0.66 12.17
CA ASN A 274 2.40 -0.38 12.95
C ASN A 274 3.43 0.47 12.21
N VAL A 275 3.51 0.35 10.87
CA VAL A 275 4.48 1.09 10.06
C VAL A 275 3.92 2.43 9.56
N TRP A 276 2.63 2.50 9.20
CA TRP A 276 2.03 3.66 8.56
C TRP A 276 0.93 4.35 9.37
N GLY A 277 0.32 3.67 10.34
CA GLY A 277 -0.68 4.28 11.21
C GLY A 277 -0.08 5.41 12.05
N ALA A 278 -0.86 6.45 12.32
CA ALA A 278 -0.37 7.64 13.03
C ALA A 278 0.12 7.33 14.47
N ASP A 279 -0.47 6.32 15.10
CA ASP A 279 -0.07 5.80 16.42
C ASP A 279 0.62 4.43 16.33
N GLY A 280 1.11 4.05 15.14
CA GLY A 280 1.82 2.80 14.93
C GLY A 280 3.13 2.69 15.72
N MET A 281 3.44 1.48 16.21
CA MET A 281 4.61 1.20 17.05
C MET A 281 5.96 1.47 16.35
N PHE A 282 5.98 1.43 15.01
CA PHE A 282 7.21 1.55 14.21
C PHE A 282 7.20 2.74 13.27
N ASN A 283 6.17 3.58 13.35
CA ASN A 283 6.07 4.77 12.51
C ASN A 283 6.99 5.87 13.03
N GLY A 284 8.25 5.88 12.58
CA GLY A 284 9.23 6.90 12.96
C GLY A 284 8.97 8.28 12.35
N VAL A 285 8.10 8.36 11.33
CA VAL A 285 7.80 9.62 10.64
C VAL A 285 6.71 10.41 11.38
N TRP A 286 5.66 9.73 11.84
CA TRP A 286 4.46 10.38 12.36
C TRP A 286 4.24 10.20 13.86
N ASN A 287 4.82 9.15 14.46
CA ASN A 287 4.64 8.83 15.87
C ASN A 287 5.90 9.13 16.68
N ALA A 288 5.90 10.26 17.39
CA ALA A 288 6.97 10.62 18.32
C ALA A 288 7.25 9.54 19.38
N ASN A 289 6.19 8.80 19.76
CA ASN A 289 6.24 7.76 20.79
C ASN A 289 6.45 6.35 20.20
N ALA A 290 6.79 6.23 18.92
CA ALA A 290 7.09 4.95 18.31
C ALA A 290 8.21 4.23 19.06
N ILE A 291 8.04 2.92 19.28
CA ILE A 291 9.04 2.06 19.96
C ILE A 291 10.31 1.96 19.10
N PHE A 292 10.13 1.81 17.78
CA PHE A 292 11.20 1.84 16.80
C PHE A 292 10.90 2.93 15.79
N LYS A 293 11.90 3.75 15.49
CA LYS A 293 11.73 4.88 14.56
C LYS A 293 12.15 4.47 13.13
N GLY A 294 11.43 3.53 12.56
CA GLY A 294 11.70 3.11 11.21
C GLY A 294 10.98 3.93 10.16
N MET A 295 11.44 3.76 8.94
CA MET A 295 10.98 4.49 7.77
C MET A 295 10.71 3.52 6.63
N ASP A 296 9.51 3.60 6.10
CA ASP A 296 9.09 2.82 4.92
C ASP A 296 8.19 3.71 4.05
N PHE A 297 8.76 4.32 3.01
CA PHE A 297 8.05 5.33 2.22
C PHE A 297 6.84 4.76 1.49
N ALA A 298 7.01 3.59 0.86
CA ALA A 298 5.98 3.04 0.00
C ALA A 298 5.75 1.53 0.16
N GLY A 299 6.33 0.87 1.17
CA GLY A 299 6.00 -0.53 1.47
C GLY A 299 7.12 -1.54 1.26
N GLY A 300 8.38 -1.14 1.43
CA GLY A 300 9.50 -2.09 1.41
C GLY A 300 9.35 -3.19 2.46
N THR A 301 8.92 -2.84 3.67
CA THR A 301 8.63 -3.76 4.75
C THR A 301 7.19 -4.28 4.69
N VAL A 302 6.22 -3.36 4.58
CA VAL A 302 4.79 -3.70 4.64
C VAL A 302 4.33 -4.54 3.46
N VAL A 303 4.81 -4.26 2.25
CA VAL A 303 4.38 -4.96 1.02
C VAL A 303 5.38 -6.04 0.64
N HIS A 304 6.63 -5.65 0.38
CA HIS A 304 7.59 -6.57 -0.25
C HIS A 304 8.15 -7.60 0.71
N MET A 305 8.62 -7.20 1.87
CA MET A 305 9.13 -8.16 2.84
C MET A 305 8.04 -9.10 3.35
N SER A 306 6.85 -8.56 3.69
CA SER A 306 5.77 -9.37 4.24
C SER A 306 5.29 -10.43 3.24
N SER A 307 5.05 -10.02 1.98
CA SER A 307 4.65 -10.96 0.91
C SER A 307 5.75 -11.95 0.55
N GLY A 308 7.00 -11.50 0.48
CA GLY A 308 8.13 -12.36 0.12
C GLY A 308 8.43 -13.45 1.16
N TRP A 309 8.45 -13.10 2.45
CA TRP A 309 8.63 -14.07 3.53
C TRP A 309 7.42 -14.99 3.69
N SER A 310 6.21 -14.46 3.53
CA SER A 310 4.99 -15.27 3.53
C SER A 310 4.94 -16.22 2.34
N GLY A 311 5.34 -15.76 1.15
CA GLY A 311 5.44 -16.57 -0.06
C GLY A 311 6.38 -17.75 0.12
N LEU A 312 7.58 -17.53 0.68
CA LEU A 312 8.54 -18.60 0.99
C LEU A 312 7.99 -19.58 2.03
N THR A 313 7.44 -19.06 3.13
CA THR A 313 6.90 -19.91 4.21
C THR A 313 5.77 -20.78 3.70
N LEU A 314 4.83 -20.20 2.95
CA LEU A 314 3.72 -20.95 2.37
C LEU A 314 4.20 -21.96 1.31
N ALA A 315 5.19 -21.59 0.49
CA ALA A 315 5.81 -22.49 -0.48
C ALA A 315 6.43 -23.74 0.17
N ILE A 316 7.07 -23.57 1.32
CA ILE A 316 7.63 -24.70 2.11
C ILE A 316 6.50 -25.58 2.66
N ILE A 317 5.42 -24.99 3.19
CA ILE A 317 4.30 -25.73 3.79
C ILE A 317 3.50 -26.50 2.73
N VAL A 318 3.27 -25.91 1.56
CA VAL A 318 2.58 -26.54 0.42
C VAL A 318 3.46 -27.66 -0.19
N GLY A 319 4.77 -27.49 -0.16
CA GLY A 319 5.75 -28.42 -0.71
C GLY A 319 6.11 -28.13 -2.16
N LYS A 320 7.05 -28.93 -2.69
CA LYS A 320 7.62 -28.74 -4.04
C LYS A 320 6.62 -29.16 -5.12
N ARG A 321 6.68 -28.49 -6.30
CA ARG A 321 5.88 -28.84 -7.49
C ARG A 321 6.22 -30.25 -7.97
N LEU A 322 5.27 -30.91 -8.61
CA LEU A 322 5.51 -32.18 -9.29
C LEU A 322 6.61 -32.00 -10.34
N GLY A 323 7.62 -32.88 -10.28
CA GLY A 323 8.77 -32.80 -11.18
C GLY A 323 9.87 -31.81 -10.76
N TRP A 324 9.80 -31.19 -9.58
CA TRP A 324 10.87 -30.33 -9.06
C TRP A 324 12.24 -31.07 -9.08
N GLY A 325 13.25 -30.38 -9.63
CA GLY A 325 14.61 -30.95 -9.78
C GLY A 325 14.76 -31.97 -10.90
N LYS A 326 13.67 -32.37 -11.58
CA LYS A 326 13.68 -33.33 -12.70
C LYS A 326 13.17 -32.72 -14.00
N THR A 327 12.20 -31.81 -13.92
CA THR A 327 11.57 -31.15 -15.07
C THR A 327 11.95 -29.69 -15.07
N GLN A 328 12.26 -29.16 -16.25
CA GLN A 328 12.48 -27.73 -16.41
C GLN A 328 11.13 -27.02 -16.47
N PHE A 329 10.90 -26.07 -15.57
CA PHE A 329 9.72 -25.21 -15.57
C PHE A 329 10.00 -23.98 -16.44
N THR A 330 9.72 -24.07 -17.72
CA THR A 330 9.97 -22.99 -18.68
C THR A 330 8.77 -22.03 -18.71
N PRO A 331 8.99 -20.71 -18.65
CA PRO A 331 7.95 -19.71 -18.90
C PRO A 331 7.25 -19.99 -20.23
N HIS A 332 5.92 -20.00 -20.23
CA HIS A 332 5.21 -20.28 -21.49
C HIS A 332 5.17 -19.08 -22.42
N SER A 333 5.27 -17.85 -21.90
CA SER A 333 5.23 -16.63 -22.71
C SER A 333 6.06 -15.50 -22.10
N THR A 334 7.30 -15.39 -22.56
CA THR A 334 8.18 -14.26 -22.18
C THR A 334 7.64 -12.90 -22.68
N VAL A 335 6.81 -12.90 -23.72
CA VAL A 335 6.14 -11.67 -24.22
C VAL A 335 5.13 -11.16 -23.20
N LEU A 336 4.29 -12.03 -22.62
CA LEU A 336 3.36 -11.63 -21.56
C LEU A 336 4.11 -11.17 -20.30
N THR A 337 5.20 -11.86 -19.95
CA THR A 337 6.08 -11.45 -18.85
C THR A 337 6.63 -10.04 -19.08
N PHE A 338 7.12 -9.74 -20.29
CA PHE A 338 7.63 -8.41 -20.64
C PHE A 338 6.54 -7.33 -20.56
N ILE A 339 5.35 -7.59 -21.12
CA ILE A 339 4.21 -6.66 -21.04
C ILE A 339 3.84 -6.42 -19.57
N GLY A 340 3.72 -7.49 -18.78
CA GLY A 340 3.42 -7.39 -17.35
C GLY A 340 4.47 -6.57 -16.58
N ALA A 341 5.76 -6.83 -16.81
CA ALA A 341 6.86 -6.06 -16.21
C ALA A 341 6.80 -4.56 -16.59
N SER A 342 6.45 -4.26 -17.84
CA SER A 342 6.32 -2.88 -18.32
C SER A 342 5.14 -2.17 -17.65
N LEU A 343 4.00 -2.84 -17.49
CA LEU A 343 2.84 -2.31 -16.76
C LEU A 343 3.14 -2.12 -15.26
N LEU A 344 3.91 -3.03 -14.66
CA LEU A 344 4.39 -2.88 -13.29
C LEU A 344 5.28 -1.64 -13.16
N TRP A 345 6.21 -1.41 -14.08
CA TRP A 345 7.07 -0.22 -14.02
C TRP A 345 6.26 1.08 -14.11
N VAL A 346 5.37 1.20 -15.09
CA VAL A 346 4.51 2.39 -15.23
C VAL A 346 3.61 2.57 -13.99
N GLY A 347 3.00 1.50 -13.52
CA GLY A 347 2.16 1.54 -12.31
C GLY A 347 2.91 1.94 -11.05
N TRP A 348 4.21 1.62 -11.00
CA TRP A 348 5.05 1.92 -9.84
C TRP A 348 5.32 3.41 -9.62
N TYR A 349 5.12 4.24 -10.63
CA TYR A 349 5.10 5.68 -10.42
C TYR A 349 3.93 6.12 -9.51
N GLY A 350 2.76 5.52 -9.69
CA GLY A 350 1.66 5.69 -8.75
C GLY A 350 1.97 5.09 -7.37
N PHE A 351 2.63 3.92 -7.35
CA PHE A 351 2.99 3.24 -6.11
C PHE A 351 3.98 4.07 -5.27
N ASN A 352 5.11 4.45 -5.82
CA ASN A 352 6.17 5.17 -5.13
C ASN A 352 5.91 6.67 -5.02
N ALA A 353 5.73 7.37 -6.14
CA ALA A 353 5.53 8.81 -6.11
C ALA A 353 4.14 9.20 -5.55
N GLY A 354 3.13 8.34 -5.73
CA GLY A 354 1.83 8.49 -5.06
C GLY A 354 1.92 8.37 -3.54
N SER A 355 2.90 7.64 -2.99
CA SER A 355 3.07 7.50 -1.53
C SER A 355 3.51 8.79 -0.82
N ALA A 356 3.89 9.83 -1.57
CA ALA A 356 4.01 11.18 -1.02
C ALA A 356 2.66 11.76 -0.58
N VAL A 357 1.54 11.17 -1.03
CA VAL A 357 0.16 11.62 -0.79
C VAL A 357 -0.09 13.06 -1.27
N ALA A 358 0.79 13.58 -2.10
CA ALA A 358 0.78 14.95 -2.61
C ALA A 358 1.42 15.03 -4.00
N ALA A 359 1.05 16.02 -4.80
CA ALA A 359 1.77 16.41 -6.01
C ALA A 359 2.78 17.51 -5.63
N ASP A 360 3.91 17.12 -5.07
CA ASP A 360 4.93 18.01 -4.51
C ASP A 360 6.35 17.61 -4.91
N VAL A 361 7.34 18.27 -4.32
CA VAL A 361 8.76 18.00 -4.58
C VAL A 361 9.20 16.60 -4.11
N ILE A 362 8.55 16.06 -3.08
CA ILE A 362 8.83 14.70 -2.56
C ILE A 362 8.33 13.66 -3.57
N SER A 363 7.12 13.87 -4.09
CA SER A 363 6.56 13.05 -5.16
C SER A 363 7.45 13.07 -6.41
N ALA A 364 7.92 14.24 -6.82
CA ALA A 364 8.84 14.39 -7.96
C ALA A 364 10.19 13.70 -7.71
N ASN A 365 10.74 13.80 -6.51
CA ASN A 365 11.96 13.07 -6.14
C ASN A 365 11.74 11.55 -6.15
N ALA A 366 10.64 11.06 -5.56
CA ALA A 366 10.31 9.63 -5.55
C ALA A 366 10.13 9.08 -6.98
N PHE A 367 9.53 9.86 -7.88
CA PHE A 367 9.43 9.53 -9.30
C PHE A 367 10.82 9.37 -9.95
N THR A 368 11.71 10.35 -9.71
CA THR A 368 13.08 10.37 -10.26
C THR A 368 13.90 9.21 -9.73
N THR A 369 13.94 8.98 -8.42
CA THR A 369 14.71 7.90 -7.80
C THR A 369 14.23 6.53 -8.22
N THR A 370 12.90 6.35 -8.36
CA THR A 370 12.28 5.12 -8.90
C THR A 370 12.74 4.88 -10.33
N THR A 371 12.72 5.90 -11.18
CA THR A 371 13.20 5.79 -12.57
C THR A 371 14.65 5.36 -12.63
N LEU A 372 15.53 6.04 -11.88
CA LEU A 372 16.96 5.78 -11.90
C LEU A 372 17.33 4.41 -11.36
N ALA A 373 16.73 4.01 -10.21
CA ALA A 373 16.98 2.70 -9.62
C ALA A 373 16.52 1.56 -10.53
N THR A 374 15.34 1.69 -11.12
CA THR A 374 14.76 0.68 -12.00
C THR A 374 15.58 0.54 -13.28
N ALA A 375 15.92 1.66 -13.94
CA ALA A 375 16.74 1.65 -15.14
C ALA A 375 18.12 1.03 -14.87
N THR A 376 18.75 1.41 -13.77
CA THR A 376 20.05 0.85 -13.36
C THR A 376 19.94 -0.65 -13.11
N ALA A 377 18.95 -1.12 -12.33
CA ALA A 377 18.81 -2.53 -12.02
C ALA A 377 18.44 -3.37 -13.25
N SER A 378 17.59 -2.83 -14.15
CA SER A 378 17.24 -3.49 -15.41
C SER A 378 18.42 -3.68 -16.35
N PHE A 379 19.46 -2.86 -16.21
CA PHE A 379 20.70 -3.00 -16.95
C PHE A 379 21.75 -3.87 -16.22
N VAL A 380 21.87 -3.73 -14.90
CA VAL A 380 22.86 -4.46 -14.08
C VAL A 380 22.54 -5.96 -14.05
N TRP A 381 21.31 -6.36 -13.81
CA TRP A 381 20.90 -7.78 -13.73
C TRP A 381 21.32 -8.56 -15.00
N PRO A 382 20.86 -8.21 -16.21
CA PRO A 382 21.23 -8.94 -17.43
C PRO A 382 22.71 -8.79 -17.77
N THR A 383 23.39 -7.73 -17.33
CA THR A 383 24.83 -7.58 -17.48
C THR A 383 25.58 -8.61 -16.63
N VAL A 384 25.22 -8.77 -15.36
CA VAL A 384 25.76 -9.82 -14.48
C VAL A 384 25.45 -11.20 -15.05
N GLU A 385 24.22 -11.41 -15.53
CA GLU A 385 23.81 -12.67 -16.18
C GLU A 385 24.68 -12.96 -17.43
N TYR A 386 24.95 -11.95 -18.26
CA TYR A 386 25.80 -12.10 -19.44
C TYR A 386 27.21 -12.56 -19.06
N PHE A 387 27.83 -11.95 -18.07
CA PHE A 387 29.18 -12.35 -17.64
C PHE A 387 29.24 -13.74 -17.00
N LEU A 388 28.18 -14.14 -16.31
CA LEU A 388 28.15 -15.43 -15.61
C LEU A 388 27.61 -16.58 -16.46
N LYS A 389 26.68 -16.32 -17.38
CA LYS A 389 25.96 -17.34 -18.19
C LYS A 389 26.17 -17.18 -19.69
N GLY A 390 26.87 -16.13 -20.15
CA GLY A 390 27.18 -15.86 -21.55
C GLY A 390 26.04 -15.26 -22.37
N LYS A 391 24.87 -15.03 -21.77
CA LYS A 391 23.72 -14.40 -22.45
C LYS A 391 22.94 -13.52 -21.49
N ALA A 392 22.50 -12.34 -21.96
CA ALA A 392 21.51 -11.50 -21.30
C ALA A 392 20.12 -11.96 -21.77
N THR A 393 19.22 -12.28 -20.84
CA THR A 393 17.87 -12.76 -21.18
C THR A 393 16.82 -11.65 -21.05
N VAL A 394 15.74 -11.74 -21.83
CA VAL A 394 14.59 -10.80 -21.67
C VAL A 394 13.96 -10.91 -20.28
N VAL A 395 13.88 -12.14 -19.74
CA VAL A 395 13.42 -12.35 -18.36
C VAL A 395 14.37 -11.69 -17.37
N GLY A 396 15.69 -11.70 -17.61
CA GLY A 396 16.68 -10.99 -16.80
C GLY A 396 16.45 -9.46 -16.79
N PHE A 397 16.15 -8.85 -17.94
CA PHE A 397 15.76 -7.43 -18.00
C PHE A 397 14.50 -7.16 -17.18
N CYS A 398 13.47 -7.99 -17.31
CA CYS A 398 12.22 -7.87 -16.57
C CYS A 398 12.43 -8.05 -15.05
N SER A 399 13.18 -9.07 -14.66
CA SER A 399 13.47 -9.36 -13.23
C SER A 399 14.32 -8.25 -12.61
N GLY A 400 15.30 -7.73 -13.35
CA GLY A 400 16.11 -6.58 -12.94
C GLY A 400 15.26 -5.33 -12.75
N ALA A 401 14.35 -5.03 -13.67
CA ALA A 401 13.43 -3.90 -13.54
C ALA A 401 12.57 -4.05 -12.27
N VAL A 402 11.90 -5.20 -12.09
CA VAL A 402 11.05 -5.44 -10.91
C VAL A 402 11.88 -5.40 -9.62
N ALA A 403 13.08 -5.96 -9.60
CA ALA A 403 13.98 -5.85 -8.44
C ALA A 403 14.35 -4.39 -8.13
N GLY A 404 14.64 -3.58 -9.16
CA GLY A 404 14.89 -2.14 -9.01
C GLY A 404 13.73 -1.40 -8.36
N LEU A 405 12.51 -1.68 -8.84
CA LEU A 405 11.27 -1.13 -8.30
C LEU A 405 11.08 -1.53 -6.82
N VAL A 406 11.29 -2.79 -6.48
CA VAL A 406 11.15 -3.31 -5.11
C VAL A 406 12.17 -2.68 -4.15
N VAL A 407 13.45 -2.67 -4.52
CA VAL A 407 14.52 -2.24 -3.60
C VAL A 407 14.47 -0.73 -3.36
N ILE A 408 14.05 0.09 -4.34
CA ILE A 408 13.89 1.53 -4.15
C ILE A 408 12.66 1.91 -3.34
N THR A 409 11.65 1.06 -3.27
CA THR A 409 10.33 1.36 -2.68
C THR A 409 10.39 1.96 -1.27
N PRO A 410 11.10 1.42 -0.28
CA PRO A 410 11.14 2.01 1.06
C PRO A 410 11.94 3.32 1.12
N ALA A 411 12.79 3.58 0.13
CA ALA A 411 13.77 4.66 0.12
C ALA A 411 13.39 5.84 -0.81
N CYS A 412 12.50 5.64 -1.78
CA CYS A 412 12.34 6.52 -2.93
C CYS A 412 12.07 7.99 -2.60
N GLY A 413 11.32 8.27 -1.53
CA GLY A 413 11.03 9.62 -1.05
C GLY A 413 12.04 10.19 -0.06
N TYR A 414 13.10 9.43 0.26
CA TYR A 414 14.07 9.82 1.30
C TYR A 414 15.49 9.97 0.79
N VAL A 415 15.82 9.40 -0.38
CA VAL A 415 17.18 9.35 -0.89
C VAL A 415 17.39 10.32 -2.06
N THR A 416 18.64 10.72 -2.28
CA THR A 416 19.03 11.52 -3.44
C THR A 416 18.92 10.70 -4.75
N PRO A 417 18.88 11.35 -5.92
CA PRO A 417 18.96 10.64 -7.21
C PRO A 417 20.18 9.72 -7.33
N THR A 418 21.34 10.13 -6.81
CA THR A 418 22.55 9.29 -6.75
C THR A 418 22.35 8.08 -5.85
N GLY A 419 21.68 8.26 -4.69
CA GLY A 419 21.26 7.15 -3.82
C GLY A 419 20.36 6.16 -4.56
N GLY A 420 19.45 6.66 -5.40
CA GLY A 420 18.60 5.84 -6.25
C GLY A 420 19.42 4.96 -7.22
N MET A 421 20.45 5.50 -7.86
CA MET A 421 21.35 4.71 -8.72
C MET A 421 22.13 3.63 -7.95
N ILE A 422 22.65 3.95 -6.75
CA ILE A 422 23.34 2.98 -5.89
C ILE A 422 22.39 1.84 -5.53
N ILE A 423 21.15 2.17 -5.13
CA ILE A 423 20.12 1.17 -4.83
C ILE A 423 19.82 0.31 -6.06
N GLY A 424 19.81 0.89 -7.26
CA GLY A 424 19.65 0.17 -8.52
C GLY A 424 20.74 -0.88 -8.76
N VAL A 425 21.99 -0.59 -8.44
CA VAL A 425 23.10 -1.57 -8.52
C VAL A 425 22.91 -2.71 -7.53
N ILE A 426 22.51 -2.39 -6.29
CA ILE A 426 22.19 -3.38 -5.26
C ILE A 426 21.03 -4.29 -5.73
N ALA A 427 20.00 -3.70 -6.30
CA ALA A 427 18.81 -4.39 -6.80
C ALA A 427 19.10 -5.33 -7.99
N GLY A 428 19.98 -4.92 -8.89
CA GLY A 428 20.40 -5.76 -10.01
C GLY A 428 21.34 -6.91 -9.61
N THR A 429 21.93 -6.86 -8.42
CA THR A 429 22.96 -7.80 -8.00
C THR A 429 22.49 -8.79 -6.93
N ILE A 430 21.98 -8.31 -5.78
CA ILE A 430 21.67 -9.18 -4.62
C ILE A 430 20.46 -10.08 -4.90
N PRO A 431 19.32 -9.61 -5.41
CA PRO A 431 18.22 -10.49 -5.80
C PRO A 431 18.62 -11.50 -6.89
N PHE A 432 19.46 -11.10 -7.86
CA PHE A 432 20.00 -12.02 -8.86
C PHE A 432 20.78 -13.18 -8.21
N ILE A 433 21.69 -12.87 -7.28
CA ILE A 433 22.47 -13.87 -6.56
C ILE A 433 21.54 -14.79 -5.77
N THR A 434 20.53 -14.23 -5.12
CA THR A 434 19.56 -14.99 -4.32
C THR A 434 18.76 -15.97 -5.16
N THR A 435 18.22 -15.53 -6.27
CA THR A 435 17.38 -16.37 -7.15
C THR A 435 18.21 -17.40 -7.92
N THR A 436 19.42 -17.04 -8.33
CA THR A 436 20.27 -17.88 -9.18
C THR A 436 21.09 -18.89 -8.38
N TYR A 437 21.58 -18.52 -7.19
CA TYR A 437 22.52 -19.35 -6.42
C TYR A 437 21.96 -19.80 -5.07
N LEU A 438 21.35 -18.92 -4.29
CA LEU A 438 20.85 -19.27 -2.95
C LEU A 438 19.64 -20.20 -3.02
N LYS A 439 18.70 -19.95 -3.93
CA LYS A 439 17.51 -20.78 -4.13
C LYS A 439 17.84 -22.24 -4.42
N PRO A 440 18.68 -22.59 -5.41
CA PRO A 440 19.07 -23.98 -5.65
C PRO A 440 19.94 -24.56 -4.53
N LEU A 441 20.78 -23.76 -3.86
CA LEU A 441 21.63 -24.22 -2.76
C LEU A 441 20.79 -24.67 -1.56
N ILE A 442 19.78 -23.92 -1.15
CA ILE A 442 18.88 -24.27 -0.04
C ILE A 442 17.82 -25.29 -0.51
N GLY A 443 17.46 -25.27 -1.79
CA GLY A 443 16.56 -26.24 -2.40
C GLY A 443 15.07 -26.02 -2.09
N TYR A 444 14.63 -24.78 -1.93
CA TYR A 444 13.21 -24.43 -1.80
C TYR A 444 12.58 -24.18 -3.18
N ASP A 445 11.28 -24.50 -3.32
CA ASP A 445 10.52 -24.26 -4.54
C ASP A 445 9.61 -23.03 -4.39
N ASP A 446 10.21 -21.87 -4.51
CA ASP A 446 9.52 -20.60 -4.74
C ASP A 446 9.33 -20.45 -6.26
N ALA A 447 8.08 -20.59 -6.75
CA ALA A 447 7.84 -20.81 -8.17
C ALA A 447 8.30 -19.65 -9.05
N LEU A 448 8.09 -18.40 -8.63
CA LEU A 448 8.35 -17.20 -9.43
C LEU A 448 9.29 -16.21 -8.71
N ASP A 449 10.20 -16.72 -7.88
CA ASP A 449 11.29 -15.97 -7.24
C ASP A 449 10.83 -14.85 -6.28
N VAL A 450 9.65 -14.99 -5.68
CA VAL A 450 9.04 -14.00 -4.78
C VAL A 450 9.93 -13.70 -3.58
N PHE A 451 10.54 -14.72 -2.98
CA PHE A 451 11.45 -14.53 -1.86
C PHE A 451 12.68 -13.72 -2.25
N GLY A 452 13.34 -14.10 -3.35
CA GLY A 452 14.56 -13.43 -3.79
C GLY A 452 14.33 -11.98 -4.18
N VAL A 453 13.24 -11.70 -4.89
CA VAL A 453 12.93 -10.36 -5.39
C VAL A 453 12.28 -9.50 -4.30
N HIS A 454 11.25 -10.01 -3.60
CA HIS A 454 10.47 -9.18 -2.69
C HIS A 454 10.99 -9.25 -1.23
N ALA A 455 11.27 -10.43 -0.67
CA ALA A 455 11.78 -10.50 0.71
C ALA A 455 13.20 -9.93 0.80
N VAL A 456 14.12 -10.48 0.02
CA VAL A 456 15.53 -10.04 0.05
C VAL A 456 15.66 -8.64 -0.53
N GLY A 457 14.97 -8.33 -1.63
CA GLY A 457 14.93 -6.98 -2.20
C GLY A 457 14.39 -5.95 -1.21
N GLY A 458 13.26 -6.23 -0.54
CA GLY A 458 12.69 -5.35 0.48
C GLY A 458 13.64 -5.11 1.67
N MET A 459 14.34 -6.18 2.14
CA MET A 459 15.36 -6.05 3.18
C MET A 459 16.53 -5.15 2.74
N CYS A 460 17.03 -5.36 1.52
CA CYS A 460 18.09 -4.50 0.96
C CYS A 460 17.64 -3.04 0.87
N GLY A 461 16.40 -2.80 0.43
CA GLY A 461 15.83 -1.46 0.34
C GLY A 461 15.66 -0.80 1.69
N ALA A 462 15.09 -1.51 2.68
CA ALA A 462 14.94 -1.00 4.03
C ALA A 462 16.30 -0.65 4.67
N LEU A 463 17.32 -1.50 4.51
CA LEU A 463 18.68 -1.20 4.96
C LEU A 463 19.27 -0.01 4.21
N ALA A 464 19.11 0.05 2.88
CA ALA A 464 19.59 1.17 2.08
C ALA A 464 18.93 2.49 2.49
N THR A 465 17.64 2.48 2.85
CA THR A 465 16.96 3.63 3.47
C THR A 465 17.69 4.05 4.74
N GLY A 466 18.01 3.09 5.61
CA GLY A 466 18.75 3.36 6.84
C GLY A 466 20.11 4.03 6.63
N PHE A 467 20.79 3.78 5.51
CA PHE A 467 22.10 4.35 5.22
C PHE A 467 22.07 5.60 4.33
N LEU A 468 21.07 5.76 3.48
CA LEU A 468 21.05 6.76 2.41
C LEU A 468 19.97 7.83 2.58
N ALA A 469 19.05 7.67 3.53
CA ALA A 469 18.03 8.67 3.80
C ALA A 469 18.65 10.01 4.23
N SER A 470 18.06 11.10 3.74
CA SER A 470 18.51 12.46 4.01
C SER A 470 17.33 13.35 4.34
N GLY A 471 17.38 14.02 5.48
CA GLY A 471 16.40 15.01 5.88
C GLY A 471 16.35 16.25 4.97
N THR A 472 17.39 16.50 4.20
CA THR A 472 17.38 17.56 3.19
C THR A 472 16.53 17.24 1.97
N ILE A 473 16.23 15.94 1.74
CA ILE A 473 15.38 15.48 0.65
C ILE A 473 13.91 15.47 1.06
N ASN A 474 13.63 15.04 2.28
CA ASN A 474 12.25 14.92 2.75
C ASN A 474 12.08 15.63 4.08
N SER A 475 11.45 16.79 4.04
CA SER A 475 11.15 17.60 5.23
C SER A 475 10.09 16.95 6.14
N ASN A 476 9.33 15.95 5.66
CA ASN A 476 8.39 15.18 6.49
C ASN A 476 9.11 14.17 7.42
N LEU A 477 10.43 14.05 7.35
CA LEU A 477 11.24 13.37 8.37
C LEU A 477 11.27 14.14 9.70
N MET A 478 10.58 15.26 9.75
CA MET A 478 10.41 16.06 10.94
C MET A 478 9.21 15.58 11.73
N ASN A 479 9.43 15.26 12.99
CA ASN A 479 8.32 15.02 13.91
C ASN A 479 7.74 16.37 14.37
N PRO A 480 6.49 16.70 14.01
CA PRO A 480 5.89 17.98 14.35
C PRO A 480 5.72 18.21 15.85
N ALA A 481 5.61 17.16 16.63
CA ALA A 481 5.42 17.29 18.09
C ALA A 481 6.63 17.90 18.80
N SER A 482 7.85 17.68 18.28
CA SER A 482 9.07 18.27 18.84
C SER A 482 9.44 19.63 18.22
N VAL A 483 8.99 19.90 17.01
CA VAL A 483 9.25 21.16 16.29
C VAL A 483 8.54 22.34 16.95
N LYS A 484 7.42 22.11 17.63
CA LYS A 484 6.59 23.18 18.21
C LYS A 484 7.31 23.96 19.29
N GLU A 485 8.02 23.29 20.18
CA GLU A 485 8.72 23.95 21.28
C GLU A 485 9.98 24.71 20.79
N ASP A 486 10.68 24.15 19.80
CA ASP A 486 11.86 24.77 19.21
C ASP A 486 11.52 25.88 18.21
N LEU A 487 10.45 25.76 17.40
CA LEU A 487 10.00 26.83 16.51
C LEU A 487 9.51 28.04 17.29
N THR A 488 8.79 27.83 18.37
CA THR A 488 8.34 28.94 19.25
C THR A 488 9.55 29.67 19.84
N LYS A 489 10.57 28.94 20.33
CA LYS A 489 11.82 29.52 20.85
C LYS A 489 12.65 30.23 19.78
N GLN A 490 12.67 29.70 18.54
CA GLN A 490 13.38 30.31 17.41
C GLN A 490 12.65 31.56 16.87
N ILE A 491 11.33 31.55 16.84
CA ILE A 491 10.50 32.72 16.45
C ILE A 491 10.63 33.83 17.51
N GLU A 492 10.60 33.49 18.79
CA GLU A 492 10.82 34.41 19.91
C GLU A 492 12.29 34.94 19.93
N GLY A 493 13.24 34.16 19.42
CA GLY A 493 14.65 34.52 19.29
C GLY A 493 15.01 35.37 18.07
N GLY A 494 14.06 35.76 17.22
CA GLY A 494 14.25 36.70 16.11
C GLY A 494 14.95 36.13 14.88
N VAL A 495 15.01 34.82 14.68
CA VAL A 495 15.56 34.18 13.47
C VAL A 495 14.44 33.91 12.45
N ALA A 496 13.81 34.96 11.98
CA ALA A 496 12.94 34.95 10.81
C ALA A 496 13.78 35.21 9.57
N ASN A 497 14.44 34.20 9.02
CA ASN A 497 14.96 34.27 7.65
C ASN A 497 15.10 32.89 7.03
N GLY A 498 14.25 32.66 6.05
CA GLY A 498 14.54 31.77 4.92
C GLY A 498 14.40 30.28 5.15
N GLY A 499 13.19 29.78 4.98
CA GLY A 499 12.93 28.57 4.19
C GLY A 499 13.57 27.24 4.60
N GLY A 500 14.01 27.06 5.82
CA GLY A 500 14.50 25.77 6.30
C GLY A 500 13.74 25.38 7.55
N THR A 501 12.77 24.48 7.43
CA THR A 501 12.16 23.84 8.59
C THR A 501 13.25 23.01 9.29
N ALA A 502 13.50 23.28 10.58
CA ALA A 502 14.45 22.48 11.34
C ALA A 502 13.89 21.05 11.49
N LEU A 503 14.68 20.07 11.07
CA LEU A 503 14.40 18.66 11.33
C LEU A 503 14.17 18.42 12.82
N ASP A 504 13.25 17.49 13.16
CA ASP A 504 13.23 16.92 14.50
C ASP A 504 14.67 16.58 14.91
N PRO A 505 15.22 17.17 15.97
CA PRO A 505 16.59 16.93 16.36
C PRO A 505 16.89 15.43 16.50
N GLN A 506 15.89 14.61 16.84
CA GLN A 506 16.04 13.17 16.99
C GLN A 506 16.11 12.45 15.64
N MET A 507 15.32 12.87 14.64
CA MET A 507 15.41 12.32 13.29
C MET A 507 16.63 12.86 12.54
N GLN A 508 16.98 14.13 12.72
CA GLN A 508 18.23 14.68 12.22
C GLN A 508 19.43 13.89 12.77
N TYR A 509 19.42 13.61 14.09
CA TYR A 509 20.45 12.78 14.74
C TYR A 509 20.53 11.39 14.11
N LEU A 510 19.41 10.71 13.85
CA LEU A 510 19.41 9.39 13.24
C LEU A 510 19.90 9.38 11.79
N CYS A 511 19.64 10.45 11.03
CA CYS A 511 20.04 10.57 9.62
C CYS A 511 21.37 11.30 9.43
N ASP A 512 21.96 11.86 10.47
CA ASP A 512 23.20 12.65 10.38
C ASP A 512 24.44 11.76 10.58
N TRP A 513 25.29 11.73 9.56
CA TRP A 513 26.56 11.00 9.61
C TRP A 513 27.53 11.53 10.66
N SER A 514 27.45 12.80 11.03
CA SER A 514 28.28 13.38 12.09
C SER A 514 27.96 12.79 13.48
N HIS A 515 26.75 12.26 13.66
CA HIS A 515 26.29 11.59 14.88
C HIS A 515 26.27 10.06 14.76
N GLY A 516 26.90 9.48 13.73
CA GLY A 516 27.00 8.04 13.55
C GLY A 516 25.89 7.40 12.71
N HIS A 517 24.94 8.19 12.21
CA HIS A 517 23.89 7.74 11.28
C HIS A 517 23.20 6.44 11.71
N LEU A 518 22.47 6.48 12.82
CA LEU A 518 21.94 5.28 13.50
C LEU A 518 20.62 4.75 12.95
N LEU A 519 20.03 5.38 11.93
CA LEU A 519 18.73 4.97 11.36
C LEU A 519 18.75 3.51 10.88
N TYR A 520 19.88 2.99 10.40
CA TYR A 520 19.97 1.59 9.97
C TYR A 520 19.68 0.59 11.09
N ILE A 521 19.92 0.97 12.36
CA ILE A 521 19.58 0.12 13.52
C ILE A 521 18.06 0.03 13.68
N GLU A 522 17.36 1.15 13.53
CA GLU A 522 15.90 1.18 13.58
C GLU A 522 15.30 0.36 12.44
N GLN A 523 15.89 0.45 11.24
CA GLN A 523 15.49 -0.37 10.09
C GLN A 523 15.71 -1.87 10.35
N LEU A 524 16.81 -2.27 10.98
CA LEU A 524 17.05 -3.68 11.34
C LEU A 524 15.99 -4.22 12.30
N LYS A 525 15.53 -3.41 13.27
CA LYS A 525 14.47 -3.81 14.21
C LYS A 525 13.15 -4.07 13.48
N ILE A 526 12.77 -3.20 12.56
CA ILE A 526 11.54 -3.38 11.76
C ILE A 526 11.65 -4.56 10.80
N ILE A 527 12.81 -4.75 10.17
CA ILE A 527 13.11 -5.92 9.36
C ILE A 527 12.86 -7.20 10.17
N GLY A 528 13.45 -7.28 11.38
CA GLY A 528 13.28 -8.43 12.27
C GLY A 528 11.82 -8.70 12.64
N PHE A 529 11.07 -7.66 12.99
CA PHE A 529 9.65 -7.78 13.29
C PHE A 529 8.83 -8.23 12.08
N THR A 530 9.08 -7.64 10.91
CA THR A 530 8.38 -8.00 9.67
C THR A 530 8.61 -9.46 9.29
N ILE A 531 9.84 -9.96 9.42
CA ILE A 531 10.15 -11.38 9.22
C ILE A 531 9.34 -12.24 10.20
N ALA A 532 9.37 -11.89 11.48
CA ALA A 532 8.71 -12.68 12.53
C ALA A 532 7.19 -12.77 12.29
N ILE A 533 6.50 -11.65 12.09
CA ILE A 533 5.04 -11.65 11.89
C ILE A 533 4.65 -12.37 10.60
N SER A 534 5.43 -12.19 9.52
CA SER A 534 5.15 -12.81 8.22
C SER A 534 5.33 -14.32 8.27
N VAL A 535 6.44 -14.80 8.84
CA VAL A 535 6.74 -16.24 8.93
C VAL A 535 5.79 -16.93 9.90
N ILE A 536 5.65 -16.41 11.12
CA ILE A 536 4.82 -17.02 12.17
C ILE A 536 3.34 -16.98 11.77
N GLY A 537 2.83 -15.82 11.35
CA GLY A 537 1.44 -15.67 10.92
C GLY A 537 1.10 -16.58 9.74
N THR A 538 1.96 -16.63 8.72
CA THR A 538 1.79 -17.52 7.57
C THR A 538 1.85 -19.00 7.98
N ALA A 539 2.76 -19.37 8.88
CA ALA A 539 2.86 -20.76 9.35
C ALA A 539 1.60 -21.20 10.10
N ILE A 540 1.09 -20.36 11.00
CA ILE A 540 -0.16 -20.66 11.74
C ILE A 540 -1.31 -20.88 10.76
N ILE A 541 -1.55 -19.96 9.83
CA ILE A 541 -2.64 -20.06 8.85
C ILE A 541 -2.41 -21.26 7.92
N GLY A 542 -1.19 -21.39 7.38
CA GLY A 542 -0.84 -22.43 6.42
C GLY A 542 -1.02 -23.83 6.99
N TYR A 543 -0.55 -24.09 8.21
CA TYR A 543 -0.76 -25.39 8.87
C TYR A 543 -2.22 -25.61 9.25
N ALA A 544 -2.93 -24.58 9.76
CA ALA A 544 -4.36 -24.71 10.05
C ALA A 544 -5.16 -25.12 8.81
N LEU A 545 -4.93 -24.48 7.68
CA LEU A 545 -5.59 -24.83 6.43
C LEU A 545 -5.14 -26.18 5.85
N LYS A 546 -3.86 -26.54 6.01
CA LYS A 546 -3.33 -27.84 5.58
C LYS A 546 -4.04 -29.01 6.25
N PHE A 547 -4.33 -28.88 7.56
CA PHE A 547 -4.97 -29.94 8.34
C PHE A 547 -6.51 -29.91 8.28
N THR A 548 -7.12 -28.84 7.77
CA THR A 548 -8.59 -28.71 7.68
C THR A 548 -9.11 -28.93 6.26
N ILE A 549 -8.85 -27.98 5.34
CA ILE A 549 -9.38 -28.02 3.97
C ILE A 549 -8.38 -28.58 2.96
N GLY A 550 -7.12 -28.74 3.36
CA GLY A 550 -6.00 -29.15 2.51
C GLY A 550 -5.59 -28.03 1.53
N LEU A 551 -4.28 -27.77 1.44
CA LEU A 551 -3.77 -26.67 0.62
C LEU A 551 -3.61 -27.06 -0.85
N ARG A 552 -3.26 -28.32 -1.13
CA ARG A 552 -2.79 -28.77 -2.44
C ARG A 552 -3.86 -29.57 -3.19
N PRO A 553 -4.00 -29.41 -4.52
CA PRO A 553 -4.79 -30.27 -5.37
C PRO A 553 -4.20 -31.69 -5.40
N THR A 554 -4.93 -32.67 -5.99
CA THR A 554 -4.37 -34.00 -6.22
C THR A 554 -3.24 -33.94 -7.27
N ALA A 555 -2.43 -34.98 -7.33
CA ALA A 555 -1.35 -35.04 -8.33
C ALA A 555 -1.91 -34.98 -9.77
N GLU A 556 -3.03 -35.64 -10.01
CA GLU A 556 -3.71 -35.65 -11.31
C GLU A 556 -4.20 -34.25 -11.69
N GLN A 557 -4.76 -33.50 -10.73
CA GLN A 557 -5.22 -32.13 -10.94
C GLN A 557 -4.05 -31.18 -11.21
N GLU A 558 -2.94 -31.31 -10.48
CA GLU A 558 -1.73 -30.54 -10.70
C GLU A 558 -1.09 -30.87 -12.06
N GLU A 559 -1.15 -32.16 -12.47
CA GLU A 559 -0.66 -32.60 -13.77
C GLU A 559 -1.55 -32.11 -14.91
N ALA A 560 -2.86 -32.13 -14.76
CA ALA A 560 -3.81 -31.55 -15.74
C ALA A 560 -3.65 -30.03 -15.90
N GLY A 561 -3.40 -29.33 -14.81
CA GLY A 561 -3.29 -27.88 -14.72
C GLY A 561 -4.46 -27.26 -13.96
N LEU A 562 -4.16 -26.16 -13.27
CA LEU A 562 -5.13 -25.51 -12.39
C LEU A 562 -6.19 -24.72 -13.16
N ASP A 563 -5.94 -24.34 -14.41
CA ASP A 563 -6.93 -23.67 -15.25
C ASP A 563 -8.17 -24.55 -15.42
N VAL A 564 -7.96 -25.81 -15.81
CA VAL A 564 -9.05 -26.79 -15.99
C VAL A 564 -9.58 -27.29 -14.64
N SER A 565 -8.67 -27.65 -13.71
CA SER A 565 -9.07 -28.30 -12.47
C SER A 565 -9.77 -27.39 -11.45
N ASP A 566 -9.41 -26.11 -11.40
CA ASP A 566 -10.02 -25.15 -10.47
C ASP A 566 -11.11 -24.29 -11.15
N HIS A 567 -11.00 -24.01 -12.46
CA HIS A 567 -11.88 -23.07 -13.17
C HIS A 567 -12.71 -23.71 -14.31
N GLY A 568 -12.31 -24.89 -14.80
CA GLY A 568 -13.00 -25.56 -15.91
C GLY A 568 -12.76 -24.89 -17.26
N GLU A 569 -11.73 -24.07 -17.38
CA GLU A 569 -11.41 -23.26 -18.56
C GLU A 569 -9.98 -23.52 -19.03
N GLU A 570 -9.70 -23.27 -20.30
CA GLU A 570 -8.37 -23.28 -20.87
C GLU A 570 -8.00 -21.89 -21.38
N GLY A 571 -6.81 -21.40 -21.04
CA GLY A 571 -6.34 -20.08 -21.48
C GLY A 571 -6.02 -20.02 -22.97
N TYR A 572 -5.75 -21.16 -23.60
CA TYR A 572 -5.40 -21.26 -25.01
C TYR A 572 -6.06 -22.49 -25.64
N ILE A 573 -6.90 -22.26 -26.64
CA ILE A 573 -7.46 -23.29 -27.52
C ILE A 573 -6.55 -23.35 -28.75
N LEU A 574 -5.72 -24.42 -28.87
CA LEU A 574 -4.77 -24.64 -29.97
C LEU A 574 -5.24 -25.79 -30.85
#